data_26b98ed5886f38be5c8750c5bb0c613a
#
_entry.id   26b98ed5886f38be5c8750c5bb0c613a
#
_cell.length_a   1.000
_cell.length_b   1.000
_cell.length_c   1.000
_cell.angle_alpha   90.00
_cell.angle_beta   90.00
_cell.angle_gamma   90.00
#
_symmetry.space_group_name_H-M   'P 1'
#
loop_
_entity.id
_entity.type
_entity.pdbx_description
1 polymer ?
#
loop_
_entity_poly.entity_id
_entity_poly.type
_entity_poly.pdbx_seq_one_letter_code
_entity_poly.pdbx_strand_id
1 'polypeptide(L)'
;GNIKAPEPDSGFVCSYLDVAYNGNIFMWDSAFMMMFARFGTRFFPFQRTLDNFYAKQHPDGFICREIKADGADCFERYDPTSTGPNILPWSEIVYYKQFGDIDRLHKIFPALCAYYKWLKLNHTWRNGTYWTSGWGTGMDNMPRVEPKYNPIYSHGHMIWLDVCLQ
;
A
#
# COMPACT_ATOMS: atom_id res chain seq x y z
N GLY A 1 -18.50 8.34 11.02
CA GLY A 1 -17.20 8.93 10.73
C GLY A 1 -16.23 7.96 10.07
N ASN A 2 -15.08 8.46 9.62
CA ASN A 2 -14.13 7.65 8.85
C ASN A 2 -13.18 6.81 9.71
N ILE A 3 -13.22 6.94 11.02
CA ILE A 3 -12.49 6.05 11.91
C ILE A 3 -13.36 4.81 12.12
N LYS A 4 -12.84 3.65 11.73
CA LYS A 4 -13.49 2.36 11.82
C LYS A 4 -12.81 1.48 12.87
N ALA A 5 -13.58 0.67 13.56
CA ALA A 5 -13.07 -0.44 14.33
C ALA A 5 -12.87 -1.66 13.41
N PRO A 6 -11.92 -2.56 13.72
CA PRO A 6 -11.80 -3.83 13.02
C PRO A 6 -13.09 -4.63 13.09
N GLU A 7 -13.48 -5.25 11.97
CA GLU A 7 -14.53 -6.26 12.01
C GLU A 7 -14.03 -7.53 12.74
N PRO A 8 -14.90 -8.28 13.41
CA PRO A 8 -14.55 -9.58 13.97
C PRO A 8 -13.91 -10.46 12.88
N ASP A 9 -12.86 -11.17 13.26
CA ASP A 9 -12.14 -12.11 12.39
C ASP A 9 -11.45 -11.51 11.14
N SER A 10 -11.48 -10.17 10.96
CA SER A 10 -10.77 -9.50 9.86
C SER A 10 -9.26 -9.68 9.88
N GLY A 11 -8.69 -9.95 11.06
CA GLY A 11 -7.25 -9.95 11.28
C GLY A 11 -6.63 -8.56 11.34
N PHE A 12 -7.44 -7.49 11.31
CA PHE A 12 -6.96 -6.14 11.60
C PHE A 12 -6.63 -5.99 13.08
N VAL A 13 -5.53 -5.31 13.37
CA VAL A 13 -4.97 -5.23 14.74
C VAL A 13 -5.31 -3.94 15.47
N CYS A 14 -5.90 -2.97 14.78
CA CYS A 14 -6.29 -1.70 15.37
C CYS A 14 -7.34 -0.97 14.54
N SER A 15 -8.02 -0.01 15.17
CA SER A 15 -8.88 0.93 14.46
C SER A 15 -8.10 1.71 13.41
N TYR A 16 -8.73 2.08 12.33
CA TYR A 16 -8.10 2.64 11.15
C TYR A 16 -8.90 3.79 10.55
N LEU A 17 -8.21 4.61 9.74
CA LEU A 17 -8.84 5.64 8.92
C LEU A 17 -9.31 5.01 7.61
N ASP A 18 -10.63 5.01 7.40
CA ASP A 18 -11.24 4.63 6.13
C ASP A 18 -11.18 5.82 5.17
N VAL A 19 -10.29 5.76 4.20
CA VAL A 19 -10.02 6.84 3.25
C VAL A 19 -11.04 6.92 2.13
N ALA A 20 -11.80 5.85 1.89
CA ALA A 20 -12.72 5.71 0.76
C ALA A 20 -14.19 5.58 1.16
N TYR A 21 -14.52 5.65 2.45
CA TYR A 21 -15.88 5.55 3.00
C TYR A 21 -16.61 4.21 2.73
N ASN A 22 -15.85 3.16 2.40
CA ASN A 22 -16.40 1.84 2.07
C ASN A 22 -15.95 0.72 3.02
N GLY A 23 -15.17 1.07 4.05
CA GLY A 23 -14.64 0.13 5.03
C GLY A 23 -13.33 -0.52 4.64
N ASN A 24 -12.93 -0.48 3.37
CA ASN A 24 -11.66 -1.03 2.90
C ASN A 24 -10.49 -0.13 3.30
N ILE A 25 -9.29 -0.72 3.35
CA ILE A 25 -8.03 0.04 3.45
C ILE A 25 -7.30 0.01 2.13
N PHE A 26 -6.79 1.18 1.70
CA PHE A 26 -6.05 1.38 0.45
C PHE A 26 -4.63 1.81 0.78
N MET A 27 -3.63 1.12 0.23
CA MET A 27 -2.25 1.25 0.66
C MET A 27 -1.68 2.65 0.49
N TRP A 28 -1.65 3.16 -0.75
CA TRP A 28 -1.03 4.48 -0.98
C TRP A 28 -1.90 5.63 -0.49
N ASP A 29 -3.23 5.52 -0.59
CA ASP A 29 -4.15 6.51 -0.04
C ASP A 29 -3.94 6.66 1.46
N SER A 30 -3.89 5.53 2.20
CA SER A 30 -3.60 5.54 3.64
C SER A 30 -2.23 6.16 3.92
N ALA A 31 -1.19 5.80 3.15
CA ALA A 31 0.15 6.36 3.33
C ALA A 31 0.17 7.88 3.07
N PHE A 32 -0.53 8.37 2.05
CA PHE A 32 -0.67 9.81 1.79
C PHE A 32 -1.47 10.52 2.89
N MET A 33 -2.56 9.92 3.36
CA MET A 33 -3.34 10.50 4.46
C MET A 33 -2.51 10.69 5.71
N MET A 34 -1.53 9.81 5.99
CA MET A 34 -0.64 9.95 7.14
C MET A 34 0.22 11.22 7.06
N MET A 35 0.42 11.82 5.89
CA MET A 35 1.22 13.04 5.75
C MET A 35 0.64 14.21 6.55
N PHE A 36 -0.66 14.29 6.67
CA PHE A 36 -1.31 15.31 7.48
C PHE A 36 -2.02 14.76 8.73
N ALA A 37 -2.58 13.55 8.66
CA ALA A 37 -3.30 12.95 9.79
C ALA A 37 -2.39 12.73 11.01
N ARG A 38 -1.08 12.50 10.80
CA ARG A 38 -0.10 12.35 11.90
C ARG A 38 -0.06 13.57 12.84
N PHE A 39 -0.44 14.75 12.41
CA PHE A 39 -0.55 15.92 13.29
C PHE A 39 -1.72 15.85 14.26
N GLY A 40 -2.68 14.97 13.99
CA GLY A 40 -3.85 14.70 14.82
C GLY A 40 -3.66 13.59 15.86
N THR A 41 -2.44 13.14 16.15
CA THR A 41 -2.16 11.99 17.05
C THR A 41 -2.75 12.09 18.44
N ARG A 42 -3.04 13.31 18.92
CA ARG A 42 -3.74 13.53 20.19
C ARG A 42 -5.19 13.04 20.19
N PHE A 43 -5.81 12.97 19.02
CA PHE A 43 -7.19 12.54 18.86
C PHE A 43 -7.30 11.06 18.49
N PHE A 44 -6.39 10.61 17.63
CA PHE A 44 -6.37 9.23 17.14
C PHE A 44 -4.96 8.88 16.64
N PRO A 45 -4.46 7.66 16.90
CA PRO A 45 -3.13 7.24 16.47
C PRO A 45 -3.15 6.87 14.97
N PHE A 46 -3.34 7.86 14.11
CA PHE A 46 -3.57 7.68 12.67
C PHE A 46 -2.54 6.79 11.98
N GLN A 47 -1.24 6.94 12.32
CA GLN A 47 -0.17 6.14 11.72
C GLN A 47 -0.39 4.64 11.88
N ARG A 48 -1.09 4.22 12.93
CA ARG A 48 -1.40 2.83 13.18
C ARG A 48 -2.37 2.23 12.15
N THR A 49 -3.05 3.04 11.34
CA THR A 49 -3.80 2.53 10.19
C THR A 49 -2.94 1.59 9.33
N LEU A 50 -1.65 1.93 9.17
CA LEU A 50 -0.71 1.13 8.38
C LEU A 50 -0.37 -0.22 9.03
N ASP A 51 -0.55 -0.36 10.35
CA ASP A 51 -0.30 -1.62 11.06
C ASP A 51 -1.19 -2.76 10.54
N ASN A 52 -2.38 -2.43 10.02
CA ASN A 52 -3.29 -3.41 9.45
C ASN A 52 -2.74 -4.02 8.16
N PHE A 53 -2.04 -3.24 7.32
CA PHE A 53 -1.34 -3.78 6.15
C PHE A 53 -0.22 -4.75 6.55
N TYR A 54 0.55 -4.39 7.57
CA TYR A 54 1.63 -5.26 8.07
C TYR A 54 1.07 -6.53 8.72
N ALA A 55 -0.04 -6.43 9.44
CA ALA A 55 -0.72 -7.59 10.03
C ALA A 55 -1.33 -8.53 8.98
N LYS A 56 -1.70 -7.99 7.83
CA LYS A 56 -2.25 -8.75 6.70
C LYS A 56 -1.21 -9.20 5.68
N GLN A 57 0.09 -8.96 5.96
CA GLN A 57 1.15 -9.43 5.10
C GLN A 57 1.17 -10.96 5.01
N HIS A 58 1.22 -11.48 3.80
CA HIS A 58 1.34 -12.91 3.53
C HIS A 58 2.74 -13.44 3.92
N PRO A 59 2.87 -14.75 4.18
CA PRO A 59 4.16 -15.34 4.59
C PRO A 59 5.30 -15.15 3.59
N ASP A 60 4.99 -14.95 2.31
CA ASP A 60 5.98 -14.68 1.26
C ASP A 60 6.38 -13.19 1.15
N GLY A 61 5.74 -12.32 1.93
CA GLY A 61 5.99 -10.90 1.96
C GLY A 61 4.98 -10.04 1.19
N PHE A 62 4.06 -10.64 0.42
CA PHE A 62 3.03 -9.90 -0.30
C PHE A 62 2.12 -9.11 0.64
N ILE A 63 1.75 -7.88 0.22
CA ILE A 63 0.70 -7.07 0.83
C ILE A 63 -0.21 -6.60 -0.30
N CYS A 64 -1.50 -6.92 -0.22
CA CYS A 64 -2.47 -6.45 -1.20
C CYS A 64 -2.66 -4.93 -1.07
N ARG A 65 -2.74 -4.24 -2.21
CA ARG A 65 -2.91 -2.78 -2.24
C ARG A 65 -4.25 -2.31 -1.66
N GLU A 66 -5.26 -3.17 -1.69
CA GLU A 66 -6.60 -2.94 -1.14
C GLU A 66 -7.05 -4.17 -0.38
N ILE A 67 -7.44 -3.98 0.87
CA ILE A 67 -7.94 -5.03 1.76
C ILE A 67 -9.32 -4.64 2.23
N LYS A 68 -10.28 -5.56 2.12
CA LYS A 68 -11.67 -5.36 2.51
C LYS A 68 -11.80 -5.22 4.02
N ALA A 69 -12.92 -4.69 4.48
CA ALA A 69 -13.25 -4.55 5.89
C ALA A 69 -13.20 -5.89 6.66
N ASP A 70 -13.59 -6.98 6.00
CA ASP A 70 -13.52 -8.35 6.53
C ASP A 70 -12.09 -8.93 6.55
N GLY A 71 -11.11 -8.18 6.06
CA GLY A 71 -9.71 -8.59 5.99
C GLY A 71 -9.33 -9.42 4.77
N ALA A 72 -10.24 -9.65 3.83
CA ALA A 72 -9.91 -10.34 2.58
C ALA A 72 -9.19 -9.40 1.60
N ASP A 73 -8.22 -9.93 0.86
CA ASP A 73 -7.60 -9.20 -0.24
C ASP A 73 -8.63 -8.92 -1.35
N CYS A 74 -8.59 -7.71 -1.92
CA CYS A 74 -9.43 -7.36 -3.07
C CYS A 74 -8.92 -7.96 -4.39
N PHE A 75 -7.65 -8.32 -4.45
CA PHE A 75 -7.00 -8.84 -5.65
C PHE A 75 -6.24 -10.11 -5.33
N GLU A 76 -6.22 -11.03 -6.28
CA GLU A 76 -5.38 -12.22 -6.21
C GLU A 76 -3.89 -11.84 -6.19
N ARG A 77 -3.08 -12.56 -5.42
CA ARG A 77 -1.66 -12.25 -5.16
C ARG A 77 -0.84 -11.96 -6.43
N TYR A 78 -1.04 -12.70 -7.48
CA TYR A 78 -0.29 -12.58 -8.74
C TYR A 78 -1.04 -11.81 -9.83
N ASP A 79 -2.19 -11.20 -9.50
CA ASP A 79 -2.82 -10.25 -10.40
C ASP A 79 -1.88 -9.03 -10.57
N PRO A 80 -1.59 -8.60 -11.80
CA PRO A 80 -0.75 -7.42 -12.04
C PRO A 80 -1.23 -6.15 -11.36
N THR A 81 -2.52 -6.10 -10.97
CA THR A 81 -3.12 -4.96 -10.28
C THR A 81 -3.14 -5.09 -8.76
N SER A 82 -2.65 -6.21 -8.22
CA SER A 82 -2.72 -6.51 -6.78
C SER A 82 -1.82 -5.64 -5.91
N THR A 83 -0.80 -5.04 -6.51
CA THR A 83 0.14 -4.12 -5.85
C THR A 83 -0.09 -2.68 -6.31
N GLY A 84 0.54 -1.75 -5.64
CA GLY A 84 0.50 -0.33 -5.98
C GLY A 84 1.82 0.35 -5.61
N PRO A 85 1.87 1.69 -5.69
CA PRO A 85 3.03 2.46 -5.28
C PRO A 85 3.50 2.06 -3.88
N ASN A 86 4.75 1.58 -3.77
CA ASN A 86 5.32 1.17 -2.48
C ASN A 86 5.85 2.37 -1.70
N ILE A 87 4.94 3.22 -1.24
CA ILE A 87 5.26 4.43 -0.46
C ILE A 87 5.12 4.25 1.06
N LEU A 88 4.87 3.03 1.53
CA LEU A 88 4.86 2.73 2.96
C LEU A 88 6.16 3.13 3.66
N PRO A 89 7.36 2.81 3.13
CA PRO A 89 8.62 3.23 3.74
C PRO A 89 8.76 4.76 3.86
N TRP A 90 8.30 5.49 2.86
CA TRP A 90 8.31 6.94 2.89
C TRP A 90 7.40 7.51 4.00
N SER A 91 6.19 6.99 4.13
CA SER A 91 5.27 7.39 5.20
C SER A 91 5.87 7.13 6.59
N GLU A 92 6.50 5.98 6.80
CA GLU A 92 7.09 5.60 8.07
C GLU A 92 8.33 6.44 8.41
N ILE A 93 9.21 6.71 7.47
CA ILE A 93 10.40 7.54 7.72
C ILE A 93 10.03 8.99 8.02
N VAL A 94 8.98 9.52 7.39
CA VAL A 94 8.50 10.87 7.68
C VAL A 94 7.87 10.95 9.07
N TYR A 95 7.13 9.92 9.49
CA TYR A 95 6.63 9.81 10.86
C TYR A 95 7.76 9.76 11.87
N TYR A 96 8.76 8.91 11.63
CA TYR A 96 9.94 8.82 12.49
C TYR A 96 10.69 10.16 12.61
N LYS A 97 10.91 10.85 11.49
CA LYS A 97 11.59 12.16 11.51
C LYS A 97 10.86 13.20 12.36
N GLN A 98 9.55 13.07 12.51
CA GLN A 98 8.74 14.00 13.30
C GLN A 98 8.67 13.62 14.78
N PHE A 99 8.54 12.34 15.09
CA PHE A 99 8.24 11.87 16.45
C PHE A 99 9.40 11.11 17.11
N GLY A 100 10.43 10.71 16.37
CA GLY A 100 11.57 9.95 16.90
C GLY A 100 11.24 8.51 17.30
N ASP A 101 10.09 7.98 16.90
CA ASP A 101 9.62 6.63 17.28
C ASP A 101 10.44 5.54 16.58
N ILE A 102 11.63 5.27 17.12
CA ILE A 102 12.53 4.25 16.61
C ILE A 102 12.00 2.84 16.84
N ASP A 103 11.23 2.62 17.91
CA ASP A 103 10.67 1.31 18.22
C ASP A 103 9.65 0.88 17.18
N ARG A 104 8.86 1.84 16.68
CA ARG A 104 7.98 1.61 15.53
C ARG A 104 8.78 1.16 14.31
N LEU A 105 9.86 1.86 13.95
CA LEU A 105 10.68 1.47 12.81
C LEU A 105 11.26 0.06 12.98
N HIS A 106 11.80 -0.26 14.14
CA HIS A 106 12.32 -1.62 14.42
C HIS A 106 11.23 -2.68 14.22
N LYS A 107 10.02 -2.40 14.72
CA LYS A 107 8.89 -3.32 14.62
C LYS A 107 8.46 -3.59 13.17
N ILE A 108 8.36 -2.54 12.34
CA ILE A 108 7.78 -2.67 10.99
C ILE A 108 8.81 -2.94 9.89
N PHE A 109 10.10 -2.70 10.14
CA PHE A 109 11.16 -2.83 9.16
C PHE A 109 11.23 -4.23 8.52
N PRO A 110 11.09 -5.34 9.26
CA PRO A 110 11.05 -6.67 8.64
C PRO A 110 9.92 -6.83 7.61
N ALA A 111 8.73 -6.28 7.89
CA ALA A 111 7.60 -6.33 6.97
C ALA A 111 7.85 -5.52 5.70
N LEU A 112 8.42 -4.32 5.83
CA LEU A 112 8.81 -3.49 4.69
C LEU A 112 9.85 -4.19 3.81
N CYS A 113 10.87 -4.82 4.43
CA CYS A 113 11.89 -5.59 3.71
C CYS A 113 11.29 -6.81 3.00
N ALA A 114 10.36 -7.52 3.63
CA ALA A 114 9.70 -8.67 3.03
C ALA A 114 8.87 -8.25 1.81
N TYR A 115 8.10 -7.17 1.91
CA TYR A 115 7.31 -6.65 0.81
C TYR A 115 8.20 -6.17 -0.36
N TYR A 116 9.27 -5.44 -0.06
CA TYR A 116 10.25 -5.04 -1.09
C TYR A 116 10.85 -6.25 -1.83
N LYS A 117 11.25 -7.29 -1.09
CA LYS A 117 11.79 -8.52 -1.67
C LYS A 117 10.76 -9.21 -2.56
N TRP A 118 9.49 -9.25 -2.13
CA TRP A 118 8.41 -9.81 -2.91
C TRP A 118 8.22 -9.06 -4.24
N LEU A 119 8.18 -7.71 -4.20
CA LEU A 119 8.10 -6.88 -5.40
C LEU A 119 9.30 -7.09 -6.32
N LYS A 120 10.51 -7.14 -5.76
CA LYS A 120 11.72 -7.38 -6.53
C LYS A 120 11.71 -8.75 -7.23
N LEU A 121 11.15 -9.76 -6.59
CA LEU A 121 11.07 -11.11 -7.17
C LEU A 121 9.98 -11.21 -8.23
N ASN A 122 8.82 -10.60 -8.00
CA ASN A 122 7.60 -10.86 -8.78
C ASN A 122 7.25 -9.74 -9.75
N HIS A 123 7.80 -8.53 -9.57
CA HIS A 123 7.48 -7.34 -10.36
C HIS A 123 8.70 -6.73 -11.06
N THR A 124 9.71 -7.53 -11.39
CA THR A 124 10.86 -7.08 -12.17
C THR A 124 11.04 -7.89 -13.44
N TRP A 125 11.49 -7.21 -14.49
CA TRP A 125 11.98 -7.86 -15.69
C TRP A 125 13.42 -8.35 -15.52
N ARG A 126 13.88 -9.20 -16.44
CA ARG A 126 15.26 -9.74 -16.43
C ARG A 126 16.34 -8.66 -16.45
N ASN A 127 16.06 -7.48 -16.98
CA ASN A 127 16.95 -6.33 -17.02
C ASN A 127 16.94 -5.52 -15.72
N GLY A 128 16.16 -5.93 -14.70
CA GLY A 128 16.09 -5.27 -13.39
C GLY A 128 15.11 -4.10 -13.30
N THR A 129 14.41 -3.76 -14.38
CA THR A 129 13.35 -2.74 -14.33
C THR A 129 12.09 -3.29 -13.69
N TYR A 130 11.40 -2.47 -12.92
CA TYR A 130 10.10 -2.84 -12.34
C TYR A 130 8.98 -2.66 -13.35
N TRP A 131 7.92 -3.42 -13.16
CA TRP A 131 6.72 -3.32 -13.97
C TRP A 131 5.47 -3.27 -13.08
N THR A 132 4.41 -2.70 -13.61
CA THR A 132 3.08 -2.67 -12.99
C THR A 132 2.00 -2.64 -14.07
N SER A 133 0.74 -2.74 -13.64
CA SER A 133 -0.42 -2.48 -14.49
C SER A 133 -0.81 -0.99 -14.50
N GLY A 134 -1.75 -0.63 -15.35
CA GLY A 134 -2.34 0.72 -15.33
C GLY A 134 -2.90 1.10 -13.96
N TRP A 135 -3.64 0.23 -13.33
CA TRP A 135 -4.22 0.43 -12.00
C TRP A 135 -3.17 0.39 -10.89
N GLY A 136 -2.15 -0.45 -11.03
CA GLY A 136 -1.11 -0.60 -10.04
C GLY A 136 -0.15 0.59 -9.93
N THR A 137 -0.23 1.58 -10.86
CA THR A 137 0.59 2.79 -10.75
C THR A 137 0.07 3.81 -9.76
N GLY A 138 -1.23 3.75 -9.41
CA GLY A 138 -1.91 4.83 -8.71
C GLY A 138 -2.10 6.11 -9.54
N MET A 139 -1.79 6.06 -10.84
CA MET A 139 -1.86 7.20 -11.77
C MET A 139 -2.62 6.81 -13.05
N ASP A 140 -3.72 6.14 -12.86
CA ASP A 140 -4.53 5.48 -13.88
C ASP A 140 -5.12 6.44 -14.92
N ASN A 141 -5.34 7.71 -14.59
CA ASN A 141 -5.89 8.72 -15.51
C ASN A 141 -4.83 9.41 -16.39
N MET A 142 -3.56 9.02 -16.30
CA MET A 142 -2.52 9.62 -17.14
C MET A 142 -2.48 9.01 -18.53
N PRO A 143 -2.47 9.83 -19.61
CA PRO A 143 -2.41 9.36 -20.99
C PRO A 143 -0.99 8.92 -21.34
N ARG A 144 -0.61 7.69 -20.99
CA ARG A 144 0.74 7.14 -21.21
C ARG A 144 0.89 6.31 -22.46
N VAL A 145 -0.22 5.80 -22.98
CA VAL A 145 -0.28 5.00 -24.20
C VAL A 145 -1.43 5.48 -25.05
N GLU A 146 -1.43 5.07 -26.32
CA GLU A 146 -2.54 5.38 -27.21
C GLU A 146 -3.88 4.88 -26.63
N PRO A 147 -4.98 5.62 -26.81
CA PRO A 147 -6.30 5.27 -26.27
C PRO A 147 -6.77 3.86 -26.62
N LYS A 148 -6.34 3.32 -27.76
CA LYS A 148 -6.69 1.95 -28.20
C LYS A 148 -6.18 0.85 -27.25
N TYR A 149 -5.15 1.12 -26.44
CA TYR A 149 -4.60 0.15 -25.48
C TYR A 149 -5.22 0.27 -24.09
N ASN A 150 -6.05 1.28 -23.84
CA ASN A 150 -6.75 1.55 -22.59
C ASN A 150 -5.90 1.28 -21.34
N PRO A 151 -4.94 2.16 -20.99
CA PRO A 151 -3.99 1.93 -19.91
C PRO A 151 -4.65 1.81 -18.54
N ILE A 152 -5.84 2.37 -18.35
CA ILE A 152 -6.58 2.35 -17.08
C ILE A 152 -6.96 0.91 -16.71
N TYR A 153 -7.48 0.17 -17.68
CA TYR A 153 -7.95 -1.20 -17.48
C TYR A 153 -6.94 -2.25 -17.94
N SER A 154 -5.73 -1.84 -18.29
CA SER A 154 -4.70 -2.76 -18.72
C SER A 154 -4.17 -3.58 -17.54
N HIS A 155 -4.35 -4.87 -17.59
CA HIS A 155 -3.64 -5.84 -16.75
C HIS A 155 -2.26 -6.19 -17.31
N GLY A 156 -1.81 -5.47 -18.34
CA GLY A 156 -0.50 -5.67 -18.97
C GLY A 156 0.64 -5.27 -18.04
N HIS A 157 1.75 -5.96 -18.20
CA HIS A 157 2.98 -5.70 -17.46
C HIS A 157 3.74 -4.58 -18.16
N MET A 158 3.61 -3.37 -17.66
CA MET A 158 4.20 -2.17 -18.24
C MET A 158 5.39 -1.69 -17.43
N ILE A 159 6.45 -1.28 -18.11
CA ILE A 159 7.58 -0.58 -17.49
C ILE A 159 7.27 0.91 -17.56
N TRP A 160 7.17 1.55 -16.40
CA TRP A 160 7.03 2.98 -16.30
C TRP A 160 8.10 3.55 -15.39
N LEU A 161 8.58 4.74 -15.70
CA LEU A 161 9.66 5.38 -14.95
C LEU A 161 9.30 5.56 -13.47
N ASP A 162 8.08 5.99 -13.19
CA ASP A 162 7.58 6.19 -11.82
C ASP A 162 7.59 4.89 -10.99
N VAL A 163 7.27 3.75 -11.60
CA VAL A 163 7.34 2.44 -10.92
C VAL A 163 8.78 2.07 -10.55
N CYS A 164 9.73 2.42 -11.39
CA CYS A 164 11.15 2.19 -11.09
C CYS A 164 11.71 3.14 -10.03
N LEU A 165 11.05 4.28 -9.79
CA LEU A 165 11.45 5.29 -8.81
C LEU A 165 10.78 5.13 -7.44
N GLN A 166 9.73 4.35 -7.35
CA GLN A 166 9.04 4.02 -6.09
C GLN A 166 9.83 2.99 -5.29
#